data_d1186746fb44859f0147361e5ff3361a
#
_entry.id   d1186746fb44859f0147361e5ff3361a
#
_cell.length_a   1.000
_cell.length_b   1.000
_cell.length_c   1.000
_cell.angle_alpha   90.00
_cell.angle_beta   90.00
_cell.angle_gamma   90.00
#
_symmetry.space_group_name_H-M   'P 1'
#
loop_
_entity.id
_entity.type
_entity.pdbx_description
1 polymer ?
#
loop_
_entity_poly.entity_id
_entity_poly.type
_entity_poly.pdbx_seq_one_letter_code
_entity_poly.pdbx_strand_id
1 'polypeptide(L)'
;RFIYFDELQKKIKKLPIKKLSIIPVIDRNTKRLIDVIDSEKLNLLDVRKKKQKLNVSVIIMAGGKGTRLLPYTSVLPKPLLPVNRKPTINHIIDRFGNYNVKNFFVTLNYKSEILKTYLKDLSKIRTIKTIEEKKPLGTAGSLFLIKNKIKNDFFLTNCDTIINENYNDMYKHHKTEKNDVTVVTARKKFKIPYGVCDVKENGFQMKEKPELKYYVNTGYYILSKNCLSVLKKLEYLDFNNFLLKCKKYKKKIGILKHLNNFLKVYNIRY
;
A
#
# COMPACT_ATOMS: atom_id res chain seq x y z
N ARG A 1 18.08 9.09 26.86
CA ARG A 1 17.21 10.24 26.53
C ARG A 1 15.78 9.75 26.43
N PHE A 2 14.84 10.47 27.04
CA PHE A 2 13.41 10.18 27.00
C PHE A 2 12.63 11.44 26.66
N ILE A 3 11.35 11.30 26.33
CA ILE A 3 10.41 12.41 26.06
C ILE A 3 9.18 12.25 26.94
N TYR A 4 8.71 13.36 27.53
CA TYR A 4 7.42 13.36 28.19
C TYR A 4 6.29 13.34 27.15
N PHE A 5 5.19 12.63 27.48
CA PHE A 5 4.07 12.43 26.57
C PHE A 5 3.44 13.73 26.08
N ASP A 6 3.27 14.70 26.97
CA ASP A 6 2.74 16.04 26.70
C ASP A 6 3.65 16.89 25.77
N GLU A 7 4.96 16.60 25.73
CA GLU A 7 5.94 17.28 24.87
C GLU A 7 6.22 16.53 23.57
N LEU A 8 5.66 15.34 23.41
CA LEU A 8 5.99 14.43 22.32
C LEU A 8 5.89 15.09 20.94
N GLN A 9 4.77 15.76 20.67
CA GLN A 9 4.53 16.39 19.37
C GLN A 9 5.49 17.55 19.06
N LYS A 10 5.95 18.28 20.09
CA LYS A 10 6.89 19.40 19.92
C LYS A 10 8.33 18.93 19.75
N LYS A 11 8.76 17.95 20.57
CA LYS A 11 10.15 17.46 20.58
C LYS A 11 10.44 16.49 19.45
N ILE A 12 9.50 15.68 19.02
CA ILE A 12 9.67 14.71 17.91
C ILE A 12 10.11 15.40 16.60
N LYS A 13 9.64 16.64 16.36
CA LYS A 13 10.04 17.44 15.19
C LYS A 13 11.51 17.83 15.16
N LYS A 14 12.17 17.86 16.30
CA LYS A 14 13.55 18.34 16.47
C LYS A 14 14.57 17.21 16.65
N LEU A 15 14.14 15.96 16.72
CA LEU A 15 15.04 14.83 16.97
C LEU A 15 15.92 14.48 15.77
N PRO A 16 17.20 14.22 15.97
CA PRO A 16 18.09 13.74 14.92
C PRO A 16 17.81 12.25 14.65
N ILE A 17 16.91 11.96 13.69
CA ILE A 17 16.40 10.61 13.37
C ILE A 17 17.51 9.59 13.07
N LYS A 18 18.66 10.03 12.58
CA LYS A 18 19.76 9.13 12.16
C LYS A 18 20.59 8.52 13.29
N LYS A 19 20.42 8.97 14.54
CA LYS A 19 21.29 8.57 15.68
C LYS A 19 20.57 7.86 16.84
N LEU A 20 19.25 7.74 16.84
CA LEU A 20 18.51 7.17 17.96
C LEU A 20 17.69 5.97 17.49
N SER A 21 18.01 4.79 18.01
CA SER A 21 17.25 3.57 17.71
C SER A 21 15.93 3.48 18.48
N ILE A 22 15.89 3.96 19.71
CA ILE A 22 14.72 3.87 20.60
C ILE A 22 14.61 5.12 21.48
N ILE A 23 13.38 5.64 21.62
CA ILE A 23 13.06 6.78 22.49
C ILE A 23 11.92 6.41 23.42
N PRO A 24 12.15 6.26 24.73
CA PRO A 24 11.10 6.07 25.72
C PRO A 24 10.21 7.31 25.85
N VAL A 25 8.90 7.11 25.92
CA VAL A 25 7.90 8.14 26.21
C VAL A 25 7.37 7.90 27.61
N ILE A 26 7.52 8.89 28.49
CA ILE A 26 7.24 8.78 29.91
C ILE A 26 6.10 9.75 30.30
N ASP A 27 5.22 9.28 31.17
CA ASP A 27 4.25 10.17 31.83
C ASP A 27 4.97 11.13 32.81
N ARG A 28 4.63 12.41 32.74
CA ARG A 28 5.31 13.42 33.56
C ARG A 28 5.03 13.27 35.04
N ASN A 29 3.81 12.89 35.38
CA ASN A 29 3.34 12.83 36.77
C ASN A 29 3.70 11.50 37.43
N THR A 30 3.41 10.40 36.76
CA THR A 30 3.60 9.04 37.29
C THR A 30 5.01 8.50 37.08
N LYS A 31 5.82 9.13 36.23
CA LYS A 31 7.16 8.66 35.78
C LYS A 31 7.13 7.28 35.12
N ARG A 32 5.96 6.77 34.75
CA ARG A 32 5.81 5.46 34.10
C ARG A 32 6.07 5.56 32.60
N LEU A 33 6.60 4.49 32.04
CA LEU A 33 6.76 4.32 30.61
C LEU A 33 5.36 4.14 29.97
N ILE A 34 4.97 5.10 29.09
CA ILE A 34 3.70 5.03 28.35
C ILE A 34 3.90 4.36 27.01
N ASP A 35 5.03 4.67 26.34
CA ASP A 35 5.27 4.23 24.97
C ASP A 35 6.76 4.21 24.65
N VAL A 36 7.10 3.51 23.57
CA VAL A 36 8.46 3.47 23.02
C VAL A 36 8.38 3.85 21.55
N ILE A 37 9.16 4.84 21.14
CA ILE A 37 9.25 5.27 19.75
C ILE A 37 10.58 4.80 19.20
N ASP A 38 10.51 3.89 18.25
CA ASP A 38 11.65 3.47 17.45
C ASP A 38 11.80 4.32 16.16
N SER A 39 12.86 4.08 15.41
CA SER A 39 13.09 4.77 14.14
C SER A 39 12.00 4.51 13.09
N GLU A 40 11.34 3.35 13.14
CA GLU A 40 10.22 3.02 12.24
C GLU A 40 8.97 3.82 12.63
N LYS A 41 8.67 3.90 13.91
CA LYS A 41 7.56 4.70 14.44
C LYS A 41 7.79 6.21 14.23
N LEU A 42 9.05 6.68 14.33
CA LEU A 42 9.43 8.05 13.96
C LEU A 42 9.22 8.35 12.48
N ASN A 43 9.55 7.41 11.59
CA ASN A 43 9.30 7.53 10.16
C ASN A 43 7.80 7.49 9.83
N LEU A 44 7.00 6.76 10.61
CA LEU A 44 5.53 6.75 10.52
C LEU A 44 4.92 8.08 10.96
N LEU A 45 5.56 8.73 11.93
CA LEU A 45 5.16 10.02 12.48
C LEU A 45 5.74 11.21 11.68
N ASP A 46 6.19 11.06 10.42
CA ASP A 46 6.82 12.13 9.63
C ASP A 46 5.97 13.42 9.59
N VAL A 47 6.03 14.13 10.72
CA VAL A 47 5.30 15.37 11.02
C VAL A 47 6.03 16.57 10.40
N ARG A 48 7.19 16.37 9.76
CA ARG A 48 8.11 17.45 9.39
C ARG A 48 7.78 18.14 8.07
N LYS A 49 7.08 17.46 7.17
CA LYS A 49 6.64 18.08 5.92
C LYS A 49 5.14 18.31 5.96
N LYS A 50 4.71 19.54 5.80
CA LYS A 50 3.31 19.88 5.55
C LYS A 50 2.88 19.12 4.28
N LYS A 51 2.13 18.03 4.45
CA LYS A 51 1.72 17.18 3.32
C LYS A 51 0.75 17.99 2.46
N GLN A 52 1.10 18.17 1.19
CA GLN A 52 0.23 18.86 0.25
C GLN A 52 -1.05 18.04 0.05
N LYS A 53 -2.16 18.72 -0.14
CA LYS A 53 -3.45 18.10 -0.43
C LYS A 53 -3.39 17.36 -1.76
N LEU A 54 -3.76 16.07 -1.75
CA LEU A 54 -3.95 15.28 -2.97
C LEU A 54 -5.42 15.30 -3.37
N ASN A 55 -5.73 15.85 -4.54
CA ASN A 55 -7.09 15.82 -5.11
C ASN A 55 -7.29 14.56 -5.95
N VAL A 56 -7.27 13.41 -5.31
CA VAL A 56 -7.41 12.10 -5.94
C VAL A 56 -8.42 11.24 -5.18
N SER A 57 -8.95 10.22 -5.83
CA SER A 57 -9.65 9.14 -5.17
C SER A 57 -8.68 7.98 -4.85
N VAL A 58 -9.05 7.15 -3.89
CA VAL A 58 -8.30 5.91 -3.57
C VAL A 58 -9.24 4.73 -3.70
N ILE A 59 -8.81 3.73 -4.46
CA ILE A 59 -9.52 2.46 -4.62
C ILE A 59 -8.73 1.39 -3.87
N ILE A 60 -9.36 0.72 -2.92
CA ILE A 60 -8.79 -0.37 -2.12
C ILE A 60 -9.44 -1.68 -2.56
N MET A 61 -8.63 -2.59 -3.11
CA MET A 61 -9.09 -3.90 -3.56
C MET A 61 -9.17 -4.86 -2.37
N ALA A 62 -10.37 -5.14 -1.90
CA ALA A 62 -10.62 -5.91 -0.68
C ALA A 62 -11.50 -7.17 -0.88
N GLY A 63 -11.81 -7.54 -2.14
CA GLY A 63 -12.66 -8.70 -2.45
C GLY A 63 -11.98 -10.08 -2.36
N GLY A 64 -10.68 -10.14 -2.16
CA GLY A 64 -9.91 -11.40 -2.17
C GLY A 64 -10.12 -12.27 -0.94
N LYS A 65 -10.12 -13.62 -1.10
CA LYS A 65 -10.27 -14.61 -0.03
C LYS A 65 -9.11 -14.63 0.99
N GLY A 66 -7.90 -14.19 0.58
CA GLY A 66 -6.74 -14.18 1.47
C GLY A 66 -6.21 -15.57 1.86
N THR A 67 -6.29 -16.56 0.99
CA THR A 67 -5.97 -17.97 1.27
C THR A 67 -4.57 -18.21 1.82
N ARG A 68 -3.59 -17.36 1.49
CA ARG A 68 -2.21 -17.43 2.03
C ARG A 68 -2.12 -17.10 3.52
N LEU A 69 -3.18 -16.56 4.10
CA LEU A 69 -3.27 -16.14 5.50
C LEU A 69 -4.24 -17.02 6.31
N LEU A 70 -4.54 -18.21 5.81
CA LEU A 70 -5.24 -19.22 6.60
C LEU A 70 -4.35 -19.64 7.80
N PRO A 71 -4.96 -19.93 8.96
CA PRO A 71 -6.40 -19.96 9.24
C PRO A 71 -7.04 -18.59 9.56
N TYR A 72 -6.29 -17.51 9.72
CA TYR A 72 -6.81 -16.20 10.16
C TYR A 72 -7.95 -15.67 9.26
N THR A 73 -7.82 -15.84 7.95
CA THR A 73 -8.84 -15.39 6.99
C THR A 73 -10.07 -16.29 6.94
N SER A 74 -10.07 -17.45 7.62
CA SER A 74 -11.29 -18.23 7.85
C SER A 74 -12.25 -17.53 8.83
N VAL A 75 -11.73 -16.67 9.71
CA VAL A 75 -12.53 -15.91 10.68
C VAL A 75 -12.74 -14.47 10.22
N LEU A 76 -11.68 -13.72 9.94
CA LEU A 76 -11.72 -12.31 9.59
C LEU A 76 -11.39 -12.08 8.10
N PRO A 77 -12.07 -11.15 7.40
CA PRO A 77 -11.62 -10.75 6.07
C PRO A 77 -10.24 -10.09 6.15
N LYS A 78 -9.40 -10.37 5.15
CA LYS A 78 -8.00 -9.93 5.08
C LYS A 78 -7.76 -8.45 5.42
N PRO A 79 -8.59 -7.48 4.98
CA PRO A 79 -8.41 -6.07 5.32
C PRO A 79 -8.51 -5.77 6.83
N LEU A 80 -9.16 -6.63 7.60
CA LEU A 80 -9.33 -6.48 9.05
C LEU A 80 -8.24 -7.16 9.87
N LEU A 81 -7.33 -7.91 9.26
CA LEU A 81 -6.20 -8.48 9.98
C LEU A 81 -5.36 -7.36 10.59
N PRO A 82 -5.04 -7.47 11.89
CA PRO A 82 -4.35 -6.41 12.60
C PRO A 82 -2.87 -6.34 12.25
N VAL A 83 -2.37 -5.14 12.12
CA VAL A 83 -0.95 -4.80 12.08
C VAL A 83 -0.73 -3.77 13.18
N ASN A 84 0.17 -4.03 14.13
CA ASN A 84 0.37 -3.14 15.27
C ASN A 84 -0.95 -2.72 15.94
N ARG A 85 -1.79 -3.69 16.31
CA ARG A 85 -3.09 -3.52 16.99
C ARG A 85 -4.15 -2.73 16.21
N LYS A 86 -3.98 -2.52 14.91
CA LYS A 86 -4.90 -1.75 14.06
C LYS A 86 -5.15 -2.49 12.75
N PRO A 87 -6.40 -2.60 12.26
CA PRO A 87 -6.70 -3.23 10.98
C PRO A 87 -5.89 -2.63 9.82
N THR A 88 -5.45 -3.49 8.90
CA THR A 88 -4.61 -3.04 7.77
C THR A 88 -5.28 -1.96 6.94
N ILE A 89 -6.59 -2.08 6.72
CA ILE A 89 -7.35 -1.09 5.94
C ILE A 89 -7.32 0.30 6.59
N ASN A 90 -7.30 0.38 7.93
CA ASN A 90 -7.21 1.66 8.64
C ASN A 90 -5.85 2.31 8.43
N HIS A 91 -4.76 1.54 8.42
CA HIS A 91 -3.45 2.08 8.11
C HIS A 91 -3.43 2.73 6.72
N ILE A 92 -4.05 2.08 5.73
CA ILE A 92 -4.13 2.61 4.36
C ILE A 92 -4.94 3.91 4.34
N ILE A 93 -6.17 3.90 4.90
CA ILE A 93 -7.07 5.05 4.92
C ILE A 93 -6.44 6.24 5.65
N ASP A 94 -5.83 6.03 6.81
CA ASP A 94 -5.22 7.11 7.58
C ASP A 94 -4.00 7.71 6.89
N ARG A 95 -3.19 6.88 6.24
CA ARG A 95 -2.05 7.37 5.47
C ARG A 95 -2.49 8.32 4.35
N PHE A 96 -3.47 7.94 3.56
CA PHE A 96 -4.04 8.84 2.54
C PHE A 96 -4.76 10.03 3.18
N GLY A 97 -5.39 9.82 4.32
CA GLY A 97 -6.00 10.89 5.10
C GLY A 97 -5.03 11.99 5.52
N ASN A 98 -3.76 11.65 5.79
CA ASN A 98 -2.71 12.62 6.08
C ASN A 98 -2.39 13.54 4.89
N TYR A 99 -2.80 13.19 3.68
CA TYR A 99 -2.73 14.02 2.47
C TYR A 99 -4.08 14.65 2.13
N ASN A 100 -5.00 14.67 3.11
CA ASN A 100 -6.35 15.22 2.97
C ASN A 100 -7.20 14.55 1.86
N VAL A 101 -6.90 13.30 1.52
CA VAL A 101 -7.74 12.48 0.65
C VAL A 101 -9.02 12.14 1.39
N LYS A 102 -10.16 12.41 0.76
CA LYS A 102 -11.49 12.21 1.36
C LYS A 102 -12.27 11.05 0.72
N ASN A 103 -12.05 10.78 -0.55
CA ASN A 103 -12.86 9.84 -1.33
C ASN A 103 -12.18 8.47 -1.42
N PHE A 104 -12.79 7.48 -0.81
CA PHE A 104 -12.34 6.08 -0.86
C PHE A 104 -13.41 5.20 -1.50
N PHE A 105 -12.98 4.28 -2.36
CA PHE A 105 -13.79 3.18 -2.87
C PHE A 105 -13.17 1.89 -2.38
N VAL A 106 -13.97 1.01 -1.81
CA VAL A 106 -13.51 -0.30 -1.32
C VAL A 106 -14.30 -1.39 -2.05
N THR A 107 -13.60 -2.22 -2.82
CA THR A 107 -14.25 -3.35 -3.49
C THR A 107 -14.41 -4.51 -2.52
N LEU A 108 -15.58 -5.14 -2.52
CA LEU A 108 -15.96 -6.18 -1.58
C LEU A 108 -16.43 -7.43 -2.33
N ASN A 109 -16.09 -8.61 -1.82
CA ASN A 109 -16.66 -9.89 -2.26
C ASN A 109 -16.65 -10.88 -1.09
N TYR A 110 -15.50 -11.47 -0.76
CA TYR A 110 -15.39 -12.43 0.34
C TYR A 110 -15.66 -11.76 1.70
N LYS A 111 -16.59 -12.34 2.48
CA LYS A 111 -17.02 -11.81 3.80
C LYS A 111 -17.42 -10.33 3.75
N SER A 112 -18.12 -9.94 2.68
CA SER A 112 -18.48 -8.54 2.40
C SER A 112 -19.24 -7.90 3.55
N GLU A 113 -20.16 -8.60 4.22
CA GLU A 113 -21.01 -8.05 5.30
C GLU A 113 -20.18 -7.64 6.53
N ILE A 114 -19.21 -8.44 6.92
CA ILE A 114 -18.30 -8.09 8.05
C ILE A 114 -17.54 -6.80 7.71
N LEU A 115 -17.00 -6.73 6.50
CA LEU A 115 -16.22 -5.56 6.09
C LEU A 115 -17.11 -4.32 5.87
N LYS A 116 -18.32 -4.47 5.34
CA LYS A 116 -19.29 -3.38 5.21
C LYS A 116 -19.63 -2.77 6.57
N THR A 117 -19.98 -3.62 7.53
CA THR A 117 -20.31 -3.18 8.90
C THR A 117 -19.17 -2.38 9.51
N TYR A 118 -17.96 -2.91 9.41
CA TYR A 118 -16.78 -2.21 9.91
C TYR A 118 -16.54 -0.85 9.21
N LEU A 119 -16.65 -0.81 7.89
CA LEU A 119 -16.42 0.41 7.09
C LEU A 119 -17.52 1.46 7.32
N LYS A 120 -18.73 1.07 7.72
CA LYS A 120 -19.81 2.01 8.07
C LYS A 120 -19.42 2.93 9.21
N ASP A 121 -18.73 2.43 10.23
CA ASP A 121 -18.23 3.26 11.34
C ASP A 121 -17.10 4.19 10.91
N LEU A 122 -16.20 3.75 10.05
CA LEU A 122 -15.16 4.59 9.49
C LEU A 122 -15.70 5.68 8.55
N SER A 123 -16.85 5.42 7.89
CA SER A 123 -17.46 6.37 6.96
C SER A 123 -18.03 7.62 7.65
N LYS A 124 -18.20 7.61 8.97
CA LYS A 124 -18.53 8.81 9.78
C LYS A 124 -17.46 9.89 9.71
N ILE A 125 -16.21 9.50 9.46
CA ILE A 125 -15.04 10.41 9.44
C ILE A 125 -14.55 10.67 8.01
N ARG A 126 -14.79 9.73 7.08
CA ARG A 126 -14.28 9.77 5.71
C ARG A 126 -15.35 9.33 4.72
N THR A 127 -15.35 9.85 3.50
CA THR A 127 -16.28 9.37 2.46
C THR A 127 -15.81 8.02 1.92
N ILE A 128 -16.31 6.93 2.48
CA ILE A 128 -16.01 5.56 2.06
C ILE A 128 -17.22 5.01 1.32
N LYS A 129 -17.04 4.62 0.05
CA LYS A 129 -18.06 3.97 -0.77
C LYS A 129 -17.66 2.53 -1.01
N THR A 130 -18.52 1.60 -0.61
CA THR A 130 -18.32 0.16 -0.86
C THR A 130 -18.88 -0.21 -2.22
N ILE A 131 -18.17 -1.09 -2.94
CA ILE A 131 -18.55 -1.62 -4.26
C ILE A 131 -18.55 -3.13 -4.16
N GLU A 132 -19.71 -3.71 -4.21
CA GLU A 132 -19.87 -5.16 -4.07
C GLU A 132 -19.69 -5.85 -5.42
N GLU A 133 -18.84 -6.87 -5.44
CA GLU A 133 -18.65 -7.77 -6.58
C GLU A 133 -19.56 -8.98 -6.41
N LYS A 134 -20.58 -9.15 -7.26
CA LYS A 134 -21.46 -10.33 -7.22
C LYS A 134 -20.72 -11.66 -7.44
N LYS A 135 -19.57 -11.62 -8.11
CA LYS A 135 -18.63 -12.72 -8.32
C LYS A 135 -17.20 -12.17 -8.29
N PRO A 136 -16.19 -12.97 -7.97
CA PRO A 136 -14.80 -12.51 -8.02
C PRO A 136 -14.45 -11.96 -9.39
N LEU A 137 -13.99 -10.70 -9.44
CA LEU A 137 -13.64 -10.00 -10.68
C LEU A 137 -12.12 -9.86 -10.89
N GLY A 138 -11.31 -10.43 -10.00
CA GLY A 138 -9.86 -10.26 -10.02
C GLY A 138 -9.44 -8.88 -9.51
N THR A 139 -8.15 -8.56 -9.64
CA THR A 139 -7.57 -7.34 -9.07
C THR A 139 -7.79 -6.07 -9.92
N ALA A 140 -8.41 -6.19 -11.10
CA ALA A 140 -8.70 -5.03 -11.96
C ALA A 140 -10.13 -5.03 -12.54
N GLY A 141 -10.82 -6.16 -12.57
CA GLY A 141 -12.16 -6.24 -13.15
C GLY A 141 -13.20 -5.38 -12.42
N SER A 142 -13.06 -5.25 -11.10
CA SER A 142 -13.91 -4.37 -10.29
C SER A 142 -13.80 -2.88 -10.65
N LEU A 143 -12.72 -2.45 -11.31
CA LEU A 143 -12.59 -1.09 -11.82
C LEU A 143 -13.69 -0.72 -12.82
N PHE A 144 -14.24 -1.71 -13.54
CA PHE A 144 -15.39 -1.48 -14.43
C PHE A 144 -16.61 -0.95 -13.68
N LEU A 145 -16.88 -1.45 -12.47
CA LEU A 145 -18.01 -1.02 -11.63
C LEU A 145 -17.86 0.42 -11.11
N ILE A 146 -16.63 0.93 -11.13
CA ILE A 146 -16.28 2.23 -10.53
C ILE A 146 -15.98 3.27 -11.61
N LYS A 147 -15.71 2.88 -12.84
CA LYS A 147 -15.17 3.76 -13.90
C LYS A 147 -15.92 5.08 -14.08
N ASN A 148 -17.26 5.05 -13.98
CA ASN A 148 -18.10 6.23 -14.15
C ASN A 148 -18.14 7.13 -12.89
N LYS A 149 -17.66 6.64 -11.73
CA LYS A 149 -17.61 7.38 -10.47
C LYS A 149 -16.27 8.08 -10.27
N ILE A 150 -15.26 7.73 -11.06
CA ILE A 150 -13.92 8.32 -11.02
C ILE A 150 -13.87 9.54 -11.92
N LYS A 151 -13.52 10.68 -11.34
CA LYS A 151 -13.43 11.98 -12.05
C LYS A 151 -12.01 12.35 -12.47
N ASN A 152 -11.02 12.01 -11.65
CA ASN A 152 -9.61 12.39 -11.79
C ASN A 152 -8.71 11.16 -11.75
N ASP A 153 -7.39 11.38 -11.77
CA ASP A 153 -6.42 10.34 -11.45
C ASP A 153 -6.69 9.76 -10.06
N PHE A 154 -6.30 8.53 -9.85
CA PHE A 154 -6.59 7.83 -8.61
C PHE A 154 -5.48 6.86 -8.22
N PHE A 155 -5.37 6.59 -6.93
CA PHE A 155 -4.57 5.49 -6.43
C PHE A 155 -5.39 4.21 -6.39
N LEU A 156 -4.79 3.12 -6.80
CA LEU A 156 -5.31 1.77 -6.66
C LEU A 156 -4.36 0.96 -5.79
N THR A 157 -4.87 0.31 -4.77
CA THR A 157 -4.03 -0.45 -3.84
C THR A 157 -4.68 -1.75 -3.39
N ASN A 158 -3.84 -2.76 -3.14
CA ASN A 158 -4.27 -3.94 -2.39
C ASN A 158 -4.58 -3.56 -0.94
N CYS A 159 -5.50 -4.28 -0.32
CA CYS A 159 -5.87 -4.06 1.10
C CYS A 159 -4.84 -4.57 2.12
N ASP A 160 -3.78 -5.24 1.66
CA ASP A 160 -2.76 -5.89 2.49
C ASP A 160 -1.37 -5.25 2.38
N THR A 161 -1.27 -4.12 1.74
CA THR A 161 0.01 -3.45 1.50
C THR A 161 0.02 -2.07 2.14
N ILE A 162 1.02 -1.80 2.97
CA ILE A 162 1.26 -0.50 3.59
C ILE A 162 2.58 0.03 3.06
N ILE A 163 2.54 1.21 2.44
CA ILE A 163 3.73 1.89 1.90
C ILE A 163 4.06 3.10 2.76
N ASN A 164 5.32 3.21 3.17
CA ASN A 164 5.80 4.34 3.97
C ASN A 164 6.61 5.32 3.11
N GLU A 165 5.92 5.92 2.12
CA GLU A 165 6.52 6.87 1.20
C GLU A 165 5.68 8.15 1.11
N ASN A 166 6.25 9.18 0.51
CA ASN A 166 5.55 10.43 0.25
C ASN A 166 4.63 10.29 -0.96
N TYR A 167 3.32 10.26 -0.72
CA TYR A 167 2.33 10.07 -1.80
C TYR A 167 2.26 11.28 -2.77
N ASN A 168 2.66 12.48 -2.32
CA ASN A 168 2.80 13.63 -3.22
C ASN A 168 3.92 13.42 -4.24
N ASP A 169 5.08 12.90 -3.80
CA ASP A 169 6.21 12.65 -4.69
C ASP A 169 5.87 11.53 -5.69
N MET A 170 5.15 10.48 -5.22
CA MET A 170 4.66 9.42 -6.09
C MET A 170 3.69 9.97 -7.17
N TYR A 171 2.75 10.82 -6.75
CA TYR A 171 1.79 11.43 -7.67
C TYR A 171 2.46 12.43 -8.62
N LYS A 172 3.41 13.23 -8.12
CA LYS A 172 4.21 14.13 -8.93
C LYS A 172 4.98 13.37 -10.02
N HIS A 173 5.62 12.25 -9.69
CA HIS A 173 6.28 11.39 -10.67
C HIS A 173 5.30 10.92 -11.75
N HIS A 174 4.12 10.42 -11.36
CA HIS A 174 3.08 10.00 -12.31
C HIS A 174 2.71 11.12 -13.31
N LYS A 175 2.53 12.35 -12.82
CA LYS A 175 2.17 13.51 -13.64
C LYS A 175 3.33 13.98 -14.53
N THR A 176 4.55 14.09 -13.98
CA THR A 176 5.74 14.53 -14.72
C THR A 176 6.06 13.57 -15.86
N GLU A 177 5.97 12.27 -15.60
CA GLU A 177 6.17 11.24 -16.62
C GLU A 177 5.00 11.11 -17.60
N LYS A 178 3.88 11.82 -17.37
CA LYS A 178 2.66 11.73 -18.20
C LYS A 178 2.20 10.26 -18.39
N ASN A 179 2.28 9.47 -17.34
CA ASN A 179 1.86 8.07 -17.37
C ASN A 179 0.34 7.92 -17.32
N ASP A 180 -0.22 6.98 -18.07
CA ASP A 180 -1.60 6.52 -17.85
C ASP A 180 -1.68 5.56 -16.67
N VAL A 181 -0.63 4.74 -16.48
CA VAL A 181 -0.49 3.83 -15.36
C VAL A 181 0.92 3.91 -14.81
N THR A 182 1.07 4.16 -13.52
CA THR A 182 2.35 4.03 -12.80
C THR A 182 2.28 2.84 -11.87
N VAL A 183 3.14 1.85 -12.11
CA VAL A 183 3.32 0.69 -11.24
C VAL A 183 4.35 1.04 -10.17
N VAL A 184 3.95 0.96 -8.90
CA VAL A 184 4.86 1.22 -7.79
C VAL A 184 5.58 -0.07 -7.44
N THR A 185 6.91 -0.05 -7.50
CA THR A 185 7.75 -1.22 -7.26
C THR A 185 8.66 -1.02 -6.06
N ALA A 186 9.02 -2.12 -5.41
CA ALA A 186 10.02 -2.14 -4.35
C ALA A 186 11.23 -2.98 -4.76
N ARG A 187 12.42 -2.53 -4.39
CA ARG A 187 13.65 -3.31 -4.60
C ARG A 187 13.71 -4.44 -3.58
N LYS A 188 13.84 -5.67 -4.04
CA LYS A 188 14.06 -6.86 -3.21
C LYS A 188 15.37 -7.54 -3.62
N LYS A 189 16.08 -8.00 -2.61
CA LYS A 189 17.32 -8.77 -2.74
C LYS A 189 17.05 -10.19 -2.28
N PHE A 190 17.44 -11.14 -3.08
CA PHE A 190 17.35 -12.56 -2.80
C PHE A 190 18.76 -13.15 -2.83
N LYS A 191 19.27 -13.54 -1.68
CA LYS A 191 20.56 -14.21 -1.57
C LYS A 191 20.34 -15.70 -1.73
N ILE A 192 20.97 -16.29 -2.74
CA ILE A 192 20.99 -17.75 -2.90
C ILE A 192 22.12 -18.26 -2.00
N PRO A 193 21.84 -19.16 -1.02
CA PRO A 193 22.84 -19.58 -0.04
C PRO A 193 23.84 -20.61 -0.58
N TYR A 194 23.83 -20.86 -1.90
CA TYR A 194 24.62 -21.87 -2.59
C TYR A 194 25.40 -21.26 -3.76
N GLY A 195 26.45 -21.96 -4.22
CA GLY A 195 27.06 -21.70 -5.53
C GLY A 195 26.03 -21.97 -6.64
N VAL A 196 25.86 -21.04 -7.57
CA VAL A 196 24.95 -21.17 -8.72
C VAL A 196 25.78 -21.41 -9.98
N CYS A 197 25.47 -22.49 -10.69
CA CYS A 197 26.01 -22.78 -12.01
C CYS A 197 25.05 -22.22 -13.06
N ASP A 198 25.54 -21.29 -13.88
CA ASP A 198 24.84 -20.79 -15.08
C ASP A 198 25.39 -21.59 -16.29
N VAL A 199 24.62 -22.57 -16.74
CA VAL A 199 25.01 -23.48 -17.83
C VAL A 199 24.64 -22.82 -19.16
N LYS A 200 25.63 -22.68 -20.05
CA LYS A 200 25.48 -22.15 -21.40
C LYS A 200 25.92 -23.22 -22.43
N GLU A 201 25.55 -23.03 -23.69
CA GLU A 201 25.93 -23.97 -24.77
C GLU A 201 27.45 -24.27 -24.84
N ASN A 202 28.29 -23.30 -24.48
CA ASN A 202 29.76 -23.42 -24.56
C ASN A 202 30.44 -23.48 -23.17
N GLY A 203 29.78 -24.04 -22.15
CA GLY A 203 30.37 -24.22 -20.83
C GLY A 203 29.49 -23.76 -19.67
N PHE A 204 30.11 -23.54 -18.52
CA PHE A 204 29.38 -23.05 -17.33
C PHE A 204 30.16 -21.95 -16.61
N GLN A 205 29.44 -21.10 -15.92
CA GLN A 205 29.98 -20.09 -15.02
C GLN A 205 29.45 -20.32 -13.61
N MET A 206 30.34 -20.41 -12.64
CA MET A 206 29.95 -20.54 -11.22
C MET A 206 29.98 -19.20 -10.51
N LYS A 207 28.93 -18.92 -9.73
CA LYS A 207 28.82 -17.74 -8.88
C LYS A 207 28.51 -18.16 -7.46
N GLU A 208 29.43 -17.90 -6.52
CA GLU A 208 29.26 -18.25 -5.12
C GLU A 208 28.26 -17.28 -4.46
N LYS A 209 27.21 -17.84 -3.85
CA LYS A 209 26.19 -17.14 -3.07
C LYS A 209 25.69 -15.82 -3.69
N PRO A 210 25.24 -15.82 -4.96
CA PRO A 210 24.87 -14.59 -5.65
C PRO A 210 23.69 -13.90 -5.01
N GLU A 211 23.70 -12.56 -5.03
CA GLU A 211 22.58 -11.70 -4.63
C GLU A 211 21.82 -11.24 -5.87
N LEU A 212 20.60 -11.75 -6.06
CA LEU A 212 19.70 -11.32 -7.11
C LEU A 212 18.89 -10.12 -6.67
N LYS A 213 18.80 -9.09 -7.52
CA LYS A 213 18.09 -7.85 -7.24
C LYS A 213 16.93 -7.68 -8.21
N TYR A 214 15.71 -7.60 -7.69
CA TYR A 214 14.51 -7.42 -8.49
C TYR A 214 13.69 -6.22 -8.02
N TYR A 215 12.98 -5.60 -8.96
CA TYR A 215 11.87 -4.70 -8.64
C TYR A 215 10.58 -5.50 -8.61
N VAL A 216 10.01 -5.67 -7.42
CA VAL A 216 8.77 -6.44 -7.23
C VAL A 216 7.57 -5.51 -7.18
N ASN A 217 6.47 -5.95 -7.76
CA ASN A 217 5.20 -5.23 -7.71
C ASN A 217 4.67 -5.18 -6.27
N THR A 218 4.41 -3.98 -5.76
CA THR A 218 3.92 -3.78 -4.40
C THR A 218 2.41 -3.98 -4.25
N GLY A 219 1.67 -3.89 -5.36
CA GLY A 219 0.21 -3.81 -5.35
C GLY A 219 -0.32 -2.39 -5.12
N TYR A 220 0.54 -1.37 -5.28
CA TYR A 220 0.16 0.04 -5.37
C TYR A 220 0.35 0.54 -6.80
N TYR A 221 -0.61 1.32 -7.24
CA TYR A 221 -0.62 1.88 -8.59
C TYR A 221 -1.20 3.29 -8.57
N ILE A 222 -0.78 4.11 -9.52
CA ILE A 222 -1.41 5.40 -9.80
C ILE A 222 -1.91 5.33 -11.24
N LEU A 223 -3.18 5.63 -11.42
CA LEU A 223 -3.85 5.51 -12.71
C LEU A 223 -4.49 6.83 -13.11
N SER A 224 -4.34 7.19 -14.38
CA SER A 224 -5.16 8.24 -14.96
C SER A 224 -6.57 7.72 -15.23
N LYS A 225 -7.56 8.60 -15.14
CA LYS A 225 -8.95 8.24 -15.52
C LYS A 225 -9.02 7.64 -16.92
N ASN A 226 -8.18 8.12 -17.84
CA ASN A 226 -8.16 7.71 -19.24
C ASN A 226 -7.84 6.22 -19.42
N CYS A 227 -7.09 5.60 -18.51
CA CYS A 227 -6.78 4.18 -18.61
C CYS A 227 -8.02 3.29 -18.41
N LEU A 228 -9.09 3.79 -17.77
CA LEU A 228 -10.32 3.04 -17.56
C LEU A 228 -11.12 2.81 -18.88
N SER A 229 -10.80 3.55 -19.95
CA SER A 229 -11.42 3.37 -21.26
C SER A 229 -11.15 2.00 -21.89
N VAL A 230 -10.10 1.28 -21.45
CA VAL A 230 -9.78 -0.07 -21.92
C VAL A 230 -10.76 -1.13 -21.40
N LEU A 231 -11.52 -0.80 -20.35
CA LEU A 231 -12.51 -1.68 -19.74
C LEU A 231 -13.83 -1.55 -20.50
N LYS A 232 -14.10 -2.46 -21.45
CA LYS A 232 -15.29 -2.44 -22.31
C LYS A 232 -16.49 -3.14 -21.69
N LYS A 233 -16.27 -4.20 -20.92
CA LYS A 233 -17.31 -5.02 -20.29
C LYS A 233 -16.89 -5.46 -18.89
N LEU A 234 -17.88 -5.92 -18.12
CA LEU A 234 -17.64 -6.54 -16.81
C LEU A 234 -17.14 -7.97 -17.02
N GLU A 235 -15.90 -8.21 -16.66
CA GLU A 235 -15.24 -9.52 -16.78
C GLU A 235 -14.23 -9.74 -15.65
N TYR A 236 -13.86 -11.00 -15.43
CA TYR A 236 -12.69 -11.30 -14.59
C TYR A 236 -11.44 -10.76 -15.25
N LEU A 237 -10.69 -9.93 -14.52
CA LEU A 237 -9.47 -9.34 -15.01
C LEU A 237 -8.51 -9.13 -13.85
N ASP A 238 -7.34 -9.79 -13.89
CA ASP A 238 -6.26 -9.46 -12.99
C ASP A 238 -5.47 -8.23 -13.48
N PHE A 239 -4.63 -7.68 -12.60
CA PHE A 239 -3.94 -6.43 -12.92
C PHE A 239 -2.87 -6.59 -14.02
N ASN A 240 -2.25 -7.77 -14.14
CA ASN A 240 -1.27 -8.01 -15.21
C ASN A 240 -1.96 -7.99 -16.58
N ASN A 241 -3.10 -8.66 -16.70
CA ASN A 241 -3.91 -8.64 -17.93
C ASN A 241 -4.49 -7.25 -18.23
N PHE A 242 -4.82 -6.47 -17.18
CA PHE A 242 -5.18 -5.06 -17.35
C PHE A 242 -4.02 -4.24 -17.95
N LEU A 243 -2.78 -4.43 -17.48
CA LEU A 243 -1.60 -3.78 -18.05
C LEU A 243 -1.39 -4.16 -19.53
N LEU A 244 -1.59 -5.45 -19.87
CA LEU A 244 -1.51 -5.90 -21.28
C LEU A 244 -2.58 -5.23 -22.14
N LYS A 245 -3.83 -5.09 -21.64
CA LYS A 245 -4.86 -4.32 -22.32
C LYS A 245 -4.46 -2.86 -22.48
N CYS A 246 -3.96 -2.21 -21.43
CA CYS A 246 -3.46 -0.84 -21.50
C CYS A 246 -2.41 -0.68 -22.59
N LYS A 247 -1.43 -1.60 -22.67
CA LYS A 247 -0.41 -1.60 -23.70
C LYS A 247 -1.00 -1.75 -25.11
N LYS A 248 -1.96 -2.67 -25.30
CA LYS A 248 -2.67 -2.85 -26.58
C LYS A 248 -3.38 -1.58 -27.03
N TYR A 249 -3.94 -0.80 -26.09
CA TYR A 249 -4.59 0.50 -26.37
C TYR A 249 -3.63 1.69 -26.30
N LYS A 250 -2.33 1.45 -26.47
CA LYS A 250 -1.27 2.48 -26.50
C LYS A 250 -1.25 3.41 -25.28
N LYS A 251 -1.67 2.92 -24.11
CA LYS A 251 -1.56 3.65 -22.86
C LYS A 251 -0.13 3.64 -22.35
N LYS A 252 0.35 4.77 -21.85
CA LYS A 252 1.71 4.88 -21.31
C LYS A 252 1.78 4.25 -19.93
N ILE A 253 2.60 3.21 -19.79
CA ILE A 253 2.85 2.51 -18.53
C ILE A 253 4.26 2.89 -18.05
N GLY A 254 4.35 3.46 -16.86
CA GLY A 254 5.61 3.77 -16.20
C GLY A 254 5.82 2.95 -14.93
N ILE A 255 7.05 2.93 -14.46
CA ILE A 255 7.46 2.25 -13.23
C ILE A 255 8.09 3.26 -12.27
N LEU A 256 7.56 3.34 -11.05
CA LEU A 256 8.21 4.05 -9.97
C LEU A 256 9.16 3.09 -9.24
N LYS A 257 10.47 3.25 -9.46
CA LYS A 257 11.55 2.37 -8.96
C LYS A 257 12.04 2.84 -7.59
N HIS A 258 11.20 2.95 -6.54
CA HIS A 258 11.77 3.62 -5.38
C HIS A 258 11.23 3.26 -3.99
N LEU A 259 10.77 2.06 -3.76
CA LEU A 259 10.42 1.75 -2.37
C LEU A 259 11.51 0.91 -1.72
N ASN A 260 12.19 1.49 -0.72
CA ASN A 260 13.08 0.74 0.16
C ASN A 260 12.26 -0.05 1.20
N ASN A 261 11.11 0.49 1.62
CA ASN A 261 10.29 -0.08 2.69
C ASN A 261 8.81 -0.14 2.30
N PHE A 262 8.30 -1.35 2.11
CA PHE A 262 6.88 -1.61 2.10
C PHE A 262 6.58 -2.85 2.95
N LEU A 263 5.45 -2.82 3.64
CA LEU A 263 4.95 -3.92 4.45
C LEU A 263 3.81 -4.61 3.72
N LYS A 264 3.91 -5.93 3.52
CA LYS A 264 2.76 -6.78 3.17
C LYS A 264 2.38 -7.63 4.36
N VAL A 265 1.09 -7.73 4.64
CA VAL A 265 0.58 -8.42 5.84
C VAL A 265 1.06 -9.88 5.93
N TYR A 266 1.15 -10.59 4.81
CA TYR A 266 1.62 -11.98 4.81
C TYR A 266 3.13 -12.15 5.10
N ASN A 267 3.90 -11.06 5.15
CA ASN A 267 5.30 -11.10 5.58
C ASN A 267 5.46 -10.90 7.10
N ILE A 268 4.37 -10.65 7.80
CA ILE A 268 4.37 -10.54 9.26
C ILE A 268 4.28 -11.98 9.79
N ARG A 269 5.31 -12.42 10.50
CA ARG A 269 5.21 -13.61 11.33
C ARG A 269 4.39 -13.20 12.56
N TYR A 270 3.21 -13.80 12.73
CA TYR A 270 2.39 -13.67 13.91
C TYR A 270 2.91 -14.58 15.01
#